data_6d4a7c07f8a2e7c4f653fd4ed3d4199b
#
_entry.id   6d4a7c07f8a2e7c4f653fd4ed3d4199b
#
_cell.length_a   1.000
_cell.length_b   1.000
_cell.length_c   1.000
_cell.angle_alpha   90.00
_cell.angle_beta   90.00
_cell.angle_gamma   90.00
#
_symmetry.space_group_name_H-M   'P 1'
#
loop_
_entity.id
_entity.type
_entity.pdbx_description
1 polymer ?
#
loop_
_entity_poly.entity_id
_entity_poly.type
_entity_poly.pdbx_seq_one_letter_code
_entity_poly.pdbx_strand_id
1 'polypeptide(L)'
;MWLSLLAGPWRLVNGLLATRVELRKAERALTSGANKEARLATLKGSAAAEQARGAFEAPAPLLDLAMVSAQVRDALPEMGHVVNAVEHSAQAARSTLRIGQNALKGPYKLIDQDPDDPDSKKIRIERLVAVGELISEVRRAVQSVEDELTAVDAMALPRSLRDGIARSIEKARSTDRTLSDAEDGFAILPDVLGGNGRRIYFLAIQNSAELRGTGGSLLQFQLMQFENGRPRLLKERSGSIYKIDQDRRQLSIPLPEDAWYVAGIDDAKRAGNANWSPDWPLSARLTVAYSEAGARASGAPWPAVDGVIGVDPEVLKRLLPGIGRPGAGTDFKLTPANIVDYVLYKAYASFPIPGIRRQRLSYLVDGFYESLFNPAHPTELIPGLGRALSEKHMQIWLERPNEQKFIEKMNWDGGIEDAPGSDYLYIVEQNVGGNKLDYFDEQTNSMNIRLKGRDALVSTEVRIYNGALAPLPRYVYGNSGPLHRPMINLYAQGDAELIGAHMVKGRRLEASPTAELAAWNGNHPPEHFELGKKVWSTTLEIPPQEDAAVRFDYRVPGVVRKVGDHSVYRLTVQHQPKVRPETLEVRLQLPPGAGGVVAPGWTRSGDTLMWARPLVKDMILEVKWRG
;
A
#
# COMPACT_ATOMS: atom_id res chain seq x y z
N MET A 1 -47.88 34.71 21.54
CA MET A 1 -46.72 34.75 22.49
C MET A 1 -46.11 33.36 22.70
N TRP A 2 -46.85 32.30 22.96
CA TRP A 2 -46.32 30.93 23.15
C TRP A 2 -45.66 30.33 21.88
N LEU A 3 -46.20 30.57 20.70
CA LEU A 3 -45.64 30.06 19.44
C LEU A 3 -44.30 30.72 19.05
N SER A 4 -44.06 31.97 19.49
CA SER A 4 -42.78 32.64 19.24
C SER A 4 -41.65 32.18 20.17
N LEU A 5 -41.98 31.68 21.38
CA LEU A 5 -41.00 31.16 22.35
C LEU A 5 -40.44 29.79 21.96
N LEU A 6 -41.23 28.97 21.24
CA LEU A 6 -40.80 27.67 20.73
C LEU A 6 -40.12 27.77 19.37
N ALA A 7 -40.21 28.94 18.68
CA ALA A 7 -39.68 29.12 17.35
C ALA A 7 -38.13 29.14 17.29
N GLY A 8 -37.47 29.67 18.33
CA GLY A 8 -36.00 29.72 18.40
C GLY A 8 -35.34 28.33 18.49
N PRO A 9 -35.63 27.54 19.54
CA PRO A 9 -35.12 26.18 19.67
C PRO A 9 -35.52 25.28 18.50
N TRP A 10 -36.73 25.43 17.95
CA TRP A 10 -37.21 24.65 16.82
C TRP A 10 -36.45 25.00 15.50
N ARG A 11 -36.13 26.28 15.28
CA ARG A 11 -35.30 26.74 14.15
C ARG A 11 -33.87 26.24 14.27
N LEU A 12 -33.30 26.24 15.48
CA LEU A 12 -31.95 25.68 15.73
C LEU A 12 -31.89 24.19 15.39
N VAL A 13 -32.81 23.39 15.96
CA VAL A 13 -32.88 21.93 15.72
C VAL A 13 -33.12 21.64 14.25
N ASN A 14 -34.06 22.34 13.61
CA ASN A 14 -34.34 22.14 12.18
C ASN A 14 -33.17 22.60 11.30
N GLY A 15 -32.48 23.69 11.63
CA GLY A 15 -31.30 24.15 10.93
C GLY A 15 -30.16 23.14 11.01
N LEU A 16 -29.89 22.59 12.19
CA LEU A 16 -28.87 21.55 12.40
C LEU A 16 -29.21 20.24 11.66
N LEU A 17 -30.50 19.80 11.74
CA LEU A 17 -30.97 18.61 11.02
C LEU A 17 -30.87 18.81 9.51
N ALA A 18 -31.27 19.97 8.99
CA ALA A 18 -31.16 20.28 7.56
C ALA A 18 -29.71 20.32 7.11
N THR A 19 -28.82 20.95 7.86
CA THR A 19 -27.37 20.98 7.59
C THR A 19 -26.80 19.57 7.52
N ARG A 20 -27.11 18.71 8.50
CA ARG A 20 -26.66 17.32 8.52
C ARG A 20 -27.15 16.53 7.29
N VAL A 21 -28.40 16.72 6.88
CA VAL A 21 -28.97 16.04 5.72
C VAL A 21 -28.28 16.50 4.42
N GLU A 22 -28.09 17.80 4.25
CA GLU A 22 -27.48 18.34 3.04
C GLU A 22 -25.98 18.01 2.96
N LEU A 23 -25.24 18.02 4.08
CA LEU A 23 -23.83 17.59 4.11
C LEU A 23 -23.68 16.10 3.76
N ARG A 24 -24.58 15.22 4.24
CA ARG A 24 -24.59 13.81 3.81
C ARG A 24 -24.90 13.63 2.32
N LYS A 25 -25.77 14.48 1.74
CA LYS A 25 -26.04 14.47 0.31
C LYS A 25 -24.81 14.93 -0.46
N ALA A 26 -24.10 15.97 0.01
CA ALA A 26 -22.86 16.44 -0.59
C ALA A 26 -21.77 15.34 -0.58
N GLU A 27 -21.59 14.66 0.55
CA GLU A 27 -20.65 13.54 0.69
C GLU A 27 -20.95 12.42 -0.33
N ARG A 28 -22.22 11.98 -0.43
CA ARG A 28 -22.63 10.95 -1.39
C ARG A 28 -22.43 11.39 -2.84
N ALA A 29 -22.78 12.64 -3.15
CA ALA A 29 -22.63 13.18 -4.50
C ALA A 29 -21.16 13.34 -4.90
N LEU A 30 -20.26 13.69 -3.97
CA LEU A 30 -18.81 13.73 -4.18
C LEU A 30 -18.26 12.33 -4.48
N THR A 31 -18.65 11.32 -3.69
CA THR A 31 -18.23 9.93 -3.90
C THR A 31 -18.75 9.34 -5.20
N SER A 32 -19.91 9.79 -5.69
CA SER A 32 -20.49 9.37 -6.98
C SER A 32 -20.00 10.18 -8.19
N GLY A 33 -19.16 11.21 -7.99
CA GLY A 33 -18.72 12.11 -9.05
C GLY A 33 -19.77 13.13 -9.54
N ALA A 34 -20.91 13.25 -8.85
CA ALA A 34 -21.99 14.18 -9.20
C ALA A 34 -21.75 15.60 -8.66
N ASN A 35 -20.69 16.26 -9.14
CA ASN A 35 -20.20 17.54 -8.64
C ASN A 35 -21.24 18.66 -8.57
N LYS A 36 -22.22 18.71 -9.49
CA LYS A 36 -23.28 19.72 -9.47
C LYS A 36 -24.21 19.54 -8.28
N GLU A 37 -24.58 18.30 -7.99
CA GLU A 37 -25.45 17.96 -6.84
C GLU A 37 -24.72 18.17 -5.51
N ALA A 38 -23.43 17.79 -5.44
CA ALA A 38 -22.60 18.04 -4.28
C ALA A 38 -22.49 19.53 -3.97
N ARG A 39 -22.26 20.38 -4.98
CA ARG A 39 -22.22 21.84 -4.83
C ARG A 39 -23.53 22.41 -4.30
N LEU A 40 -24.66 21.95 -4.86
CA LEU A 40 -25.98 22.41 -4.44
C LEU A 40 -26.27 22.00 -2.98
N ALA A 41 -25.97 20.75 -2.62
CA ALA A 41 -26.16 20.24 -1.26
C ALA A 41 -25.26 20.97 -0.24
N THR A 42 -24.01 21.27 -0.61
CA THR A 42 -23.09 22.04 0.25
C THR A 42 -23.56 23.48 0.49
N LEU A 43 -24.05 24.16 -0.57
CA LEU A 43 -24.63 25.49 -0.42
C LEU A 43 -25.86 25.50 0.48
N LYS A 44 -26.75 24.51 0.33
CA LYS A 44 -27.91 24.35 1.20
C LYS A 44 -27.52 24.04 2.65
N GLY A 45 -26.50 23.20 2.85
CA GLY A 45 -25.95 22.89 4.16
C GLY A 45 -25.38 24.12 4.86
N SER A 46 -24.66 24.98 4.13
CA SER A 46 -24.13 26.24 4.66
C SER A 46 -25.23 27.22 5.06
N ALA A 47 -26.24 27.39 4.21
CA ALA A 47 -27.37 28.26 4.54
C ALA A 47 -28.15 27.75 5.76
N ALA A 48 -28.30 26.44 5.92
CA ALA A 48 -28.94 25.85 7.09
C ALA A 48 -28.09 26.03 8.38
N ALA A 49 -26.75 26.00 8.26
CA ALA A 49 -25.84 26.26 9.37
C ALA A 49 -25.93 27.73 9.83
N GLU A 50 -25.94 28.69 8.89
CA GLU A 50 -26.17 30.12 9.22
C GLU A 50 -27.54 30.37 9.88
N GLN A 51 -28.57 29.67 9.41
CA GLN A 51 -29.90 29.74 10.03
C GLN A 51 -29.88 29.18 11.45
N ALA A 52 -29.17 28.08 11.70
CA ALA A 52 -29.02 27.51 13.04
C ALA A 52 -28.25 28.47 13.97
N ARG A 53 -27.19 29.10 13.47
CA ARG A 53 -26.42 30.13 14.19
C ARG A 53 -27.26 31.35 14.54
N GLY A 54 -27.99 31.91 13.56
CA GLY A 54 -28.88 33.04 13.82
C GLY A 54 -30.01 32.71 14.80
N ALA A 55 -30.47 31.45 14.89
CA ALA A 55 -31.43 31.02 15.89
C ALA A 55 -30.80 30.90 17.30
N PHE A 56 -29.53 30.56 17.38
CA PHE A 56 -28.76 30.49 18.63
C PHE A 56 -28.40 31.90 19.17
N GLU A 57 -28.03 32.83 18.28
CA GLU A 57 -27.67 34.22 18.60
C GLU A 57 -28.90 35.13 18.83
N ALA A 58 -30.12 34.60 18.69
CA ALA A 58 -31.35 35.34 18.95
C ALA A 58 -31.41 35.82 20.43
N PRO A 59 -31.87 37.08 20.69
CA PRO A 59 -31.70 37.72 21.99
C PRO A 59 -32.21 36.92 23.16
N ALA A 60 -31.39 36.80 24.19
CA ALA A 60 -31.58 36.09 25.45
C ALA A 60 -32.87 36.34 26.26
N PRO A 61 -33.64 37.47 26.14
CA PRO A 61 -34.82 37.67 26.94
C PRO A 61 -35.91 36.59 26.80
N LEU A 62 -35.83 35.75 25.75
CA LEU A 62 -36.76 34.64 25.56
C LEU A 62 -36.37 33.34 26.30
N LEU A 63 -35.11 33.28 26.78
CA LEU A 63 -34.56 32.15 27.53
C LEU A 63 -34.66 32.30 29.04
N ASP A 64 -34.95 33.53 29.53
CA ASP A 64 -35.15 33.84 30.96
C ASP A 64 -36.52 33.43 31.49
N LEU A 65 -37.37 32.93 30.63
CA LEU A 65 -38.68 32.40 31.07
C LEU A 65 -38.51 31.06 31.81
N ALA A 66 -38.90 31.04 33.05
CA ALA A 66 -38.73 30.01 34.08
C ALA A 66 -39.20 28.57 33.72
N MET A 67 -39.44 28.24 32.47
CA MET A 67 -39.92 26.96 31.99
C MET A 67 -38.92 26.13 31.17
N VAL A 68 -37.71 26.63 30.95
CA VAL A 68 -36.66 25.84 30.33
C VAL A 68 -35.98 25.04 31.45
N SER A 69 -36.03 23.72 31.38
CA SER A 69 -35.37 22.87 32.38
C SER A 69 -33.89 23.27 32.56
N ALA A 70 -33.35 23.12 33.78
CA ALA A 70 -31.94 23.40 34.06
C ALA A 70 -31.01 22.69 33.05
N GLN A 71 -31.36 21.47 32.66
CA GLN A 71 -30.62 20.70 31.64
C GLN A 71 -30.57 21.39 30.27
N VAL A 72 -31.58 22.11 29.84
CA VAL A 72 -31.57 22.84 28.56
C VAL A 72 -30.74 24.12 28.67
N ARG A 73 -30.78 24.81 29.83
CA ARG A 73 -29.92 25.98 30.08
C ARG A 73 -28.45 25.61 30.13
N ASP A 74 -28.14 24.53 30.82
CA ASP A 74 -26.74 24.07 30.94
C ASP A 74 -26.17 23.56 29.60
N ALA A 75 -27.04 23.06 28.71
CA ALA A 75 -26.65 22.60 27.38
C ALA A 75 -26.55 23.73 26.32
N LEU A 76 -27.06 24.92 26.55
CA LEU A 76 -27.10 26.01 25.57
C LEU A 76 -25.70 26.58 25.21
N PRO A 77 -24.75 26.78 26.13
CA PRO A 77 -23.39 27.15 25.78
C PRO A 77 -22.72 26.08 24.87
N GLU A 78 -22.95 24.82 25.20
CA GLU A 78 -22.41 23.68 24.47
C GLU A 78 -22.96 23.59 23.03
N MET A 79 -24.22 24.01 22.83
CA MET A 79 -24.82 24.06 21.49
C MET A 79 -24.16 25.11 20.58
N GLY A 80 -23.51 26.14 21.12
CA GLY A 80 -22.73 27.10 20.38
C GLY A 80 -21.57 26.43 19.67
N HIS A 81 -20.79 25.62 20.39
CA HIS A 81 -19.69 24.82 19.84
C HIS A 81 -20.18 23.85 18.76
N VAL A 82 -21.33 23.19 18.95
CA VAL A 82 -21.91 22.30 17.96
C VAL A 82 -22.29 23.05 16.68
N VAL A 83 -22.86 24.24 16.79
CA VAL A 83 -23.21 25.09 15.63
C VAL A 83 -21.96 25.52 14.86
N ASN A 84 -20.92 25.98 15.56
CA ASN A 84 -19.64 26.34 14.96
C ASN A 84 -18.99 25.15 14.25
N ALA A 85 -18.98 23.95 14.85
CA ALA A 85 -18.48 22.73 14.23
C ALA A 85 -19.22 22.39 12.93
N VAL A 86 -20.55 22.60 12.88
CA VAL A 86 -21.35 22.41 11.65
C VAL A 86 -20.94 23.42 10.57
N GLU A 87 -20.71 24.68 10.93
CA GLU A 87 -20.27 25.74 9.99
C GLU A 87 -18.89 25.42 9.41
N HIS A 88 -17.92 25.01 10.24
CA HIS A 88 -16.59 24.56 9.79
C HIS A 88 -16.68 23.32 8.90
N SER A 89 -17.58 22.37 9.21
CA SER A 89 -17.83 21.21 8.35
C SER A 89 -18.35 21.61 6.96
N ALA A 90 -19.25 22.61 6.91
CA ALA A 90 -19.75 23.15 5.64
C ALA A 90 -18.66 23.89 4.86
N GLN A 91 -17.75 24.58 5.54
CA GLN A 91 -16.56 25.21 4.93
C GLN A 91 -15.63 24.14 4.33
N ALA A 92 -15.28 23.08 5.09
CA ALA A 92 -14.46 21.99 4.62
C ALA A 92 -15.07 21.33 3.35
N ALA A 93 -16.39 21.12 3.33
CA ALA A 93 -17.10 20.57 2.18
C ALA A 93 -17.01 21.50 0.94
N ARG A 94 -17.15 22.82 1.13
CA ARG A 94 -16.98 23.80 0.01
C ARG A 94 -15.57 23.75 -0.58
N SER A 95 -14.53 23.73 0.26
CA SER A 95 -13.14 23.69 -0.20
C SER A 95 -12.82 22.36 -0.87
N THR A 96 -13.35 21.24 -0.36
CA THR A 96 -13.24 19.92 -1.02
C THR A 96 -13.86 19.92 -2.42
N LEU A 97 -15.03 20.54 -2.59
CA LEU A 97 -15.63 20.70 -3.93
C LEU A 97 -14.76 21.53 -4.88
N ARG A 98 -14.11 22.58 -4.37
CA ARG A 98 -13.16 23.39 -5.16
C ARG A 98 -11.97 22.54 -5.61
N ILE A 99 -11.41 21.68 -4.75
CA ILE A 99 -10.36 20.72 -5.12
C ILE A 99 -10.83 19.86 -6.29
N GLY A 100 -11.99 19.20 -6.17
CA GLY A 100 -12.51 18.34 -7.23
C GLY A 100 -12.75 19.06 -8.55
N GLN A 101 -13.25 20.29 -8.50
CA GLN A 101 -13.45 21.11 -9.71
C GLN A 101 -12.12 21.54 -10.33
N ASN A 102 -11.14 21.91 -9.51
CA ASN A 102 -9.85 22.42 -9.97
C ASN A 102 -8.93 21.31 -10.49
N ALA A 103 -8.97 20.11 -9.86
CA ALA A 103 -8.10 19.01 -10.23
C ALA A 103 -8.55 18.22 -11.47
N LEU A 104 -9.87 18.19 -11.74
CA LEU A 104 -10.44 17.25 -12.72
C LEU A 104 -11.11 17.91 -13.93
N LYS A 105 -11.50 19.17 -13.87
CA LYS A 105 -12.29 19.82 -14.96
C LYS A 105 -11.87 21.27 -15.21
N GLY A 106 -11.92 21.67 -16.51
CA GLY A 106 -11.75 23.05 -16.94
C GLY A 106 -10.30 23.55 -16.95
N PRO A 107 -10.07 24.86 -16.77
CA PRO A 107 -8.73 25.48 -16.86
C PRO A 107 -7.75 24.99 -15.78
N TYR A 108 -8.22 24.19 -14.83
CA TYR A 108 -7.45 23.67 -13.70
C TYR A 108 -7.05 22.20 -13.84
N LYS A 109 -7.15 21.59 -15.03
CA LYS A 109 -6.63 20.21 -15.20
C LYS A 109 -5.17 20.14 -14.75
N LEU A 110 -4.86 19.18 -13.88
CA LEU A 110 -3.49 18.95 -13.42
C LEU A 110 -2.57 18.54 -14.57
N ILE A 111 -3.10 17.78 -15.52
CA ILE A 111 -2.40 17.35 -16.73
C ILE A 111 -3.02 18.07 -17.93
N ASP A 112 -2.19 18.74 -18.72
CA ASP A 112 -2.62 19.52 -19.86
C ASP A 112 -1.63 19.40 -21.03
N GLN A 113 -2.04 19.84 -22.21
CA GLN A 113 -1.15 19.96 -23.35
C GLN A 113 0.00 20.89 -22.99
N ASP A 114 1.22 20.52 -23.36
CA ASP A 114 2.37 21.40 -23.17
C ASP A 114 2.27 22.57 -24.19
N PRO A 115 2.25 23.83 -23.74
CA PRO A 115 2.17 24.95 -24.68
C PRO A 115 3.42 25.10 -25.54
N ASP A 116 4.56 24.60 -25.09
CA ASP A 116 5.83 24.67 -25.81
C ASP A 116 6.08 23.44 -26.70
N ASP A 117 5.29 22.36 -26.51
CA ASP A 117 5.34 21.13 -27.29
C ASP A 117 3.92 20.56 -27.44
N PRO A 118 3.20 20.89 -28.53
CA PRO A 118 1.82 20.48 -28.75
C PRO A 118 1.60 18.97 -28.80
N ASP A 119 2.63 18.18 -29.04
CA ASP A 119 2.56 16.71 -29.09
C ASP A 119 2.79 16.06 -27.73
N SER A 120 3.11 16.87 -26.69
CA SER A 120 3.39 16.37 -25.33
C SER A 120 2.37 16.86 -24.31
N LYS A 121 2.35 16.15 -23.17
CA LYS A 121 1.55 16.50 -22.00
C LYS A 121 2.46 16.97 -20.88
N LYS A 122 1.95 17.89 -20.08
CA LYS A 122 2.66 18.47 -18.94
C LYS A 122 1.80 18.42 -17.69
N ILE A 123 2.39 18.01 -16.57
CA ILE A 123 1.78 18.17 -15.25
C ILE A 123 2.02 19.63 -14.82
N ARG A 124 0.95 20.35 -14.53
CA ARG A 124 1.01 21.76 -14.12
C ARG A 124 1.41 21.89 -12.66
N ILE A 125 2.67 22.15 -12.40
CA ILE A 125 3.23 22.24 -11.04
C ILE A 125 2.54 23.35 -10.25
N GLU A 126 2.28 24.50 -10.86
CA GLU A 126 1.58 25.62 -10.25
C GLU A 126 0.15 25.25 -9.79
N ARG A 127 -0.49 24.30 -10.48
CA ARG A 127 -1.82 23.81 -10.11
C ARG A 127 -1.75 22.77 -8.99
N LEU A 128 -0.67 21.96 -8.92
CA LEU A 128 -0.42 21.06 -7.80
C LEU A 128 -0.23 21.87 -6.50
N VAL A 129 0.54 22.95 -6.55
CA VAL A 129 0.70 23.86 -5.41
C VAL A 129 -0.64 24.44 -4.97
N ALA A 130 -1.45 24.94 -5.90
CA ALA A 130 -2.78 25.48 -5.59
C ALA A 130 -3.74 24.41 -5.00
N VAL A 131 -3.65 23.15 -5.44
CA VAL A 131 -4.41 22.04 -4.82
C VAL A 131 -3.91 21.76 -3.40
N GLY A 132 -2.59 21.80 -3.17
CA GLY A 132 -1.99 21.66 -1.85
C GLY A 132 -2.50 22.75 -0.88
N GLU A 133 -2.58 24.00 -1.31
CA GLU A 133 -3.14 25.10 -0.52
C GLU A 133 -4.61 24.87 -0.14
N LEU A 134 -5.41 24.36 -1.08
CA LEU A 134 -6.81 24.00 -0.80
C LEU A 134 -6.93 22.82 0.17
N ILE A 135 -6.03 21.84 0.11
CA ILE A 135 -5.97 20.74 1.09
C ILE A 135 -5.68 21.29 2.48
N SER A 136 -4.72 22.19 2.61
CA SER A 136 -4.41 22.88 3.88
C SER A 136 -5.61 23.70 4.41
N GLU A 137 -6.39 24.33 3.53
CA GLU A 137 -7.63 25.03 3.90
C GLU A 137 -8.69 24.05 4.46
N VAL A 138 -8.90 22.90 3.77
CA VAL A 138 -9.81 21.86 4.25
C VAL A 138 -9.37 21.32 5.61
N ARG A 139 -8.06 21.06 5.77
CA ARG A 139 -7.49 20.53 7.01
C ARG A 139 -7.72 21.47 8.18
N ARG A 140 -7.44 22.77 8.02
CA ARG A 140 -7.73 23.77 9.07
C ARG A 140 -9.20 23.79 9.47
N ALA A 141 -10.11 23.71 8.51
CA ALA A 141 -11.54 23.66 8.80
C ALA A 141 -11.92 22.37 9.57
N VAL A 142 -11.31 21.22 9.25
CA VAL A 142 -11.54 19.95 9.99
C VAL A 142 -10.96 20.04 11.41
N GLN A 143 -9.79 20.65 11.60
CA GLN A 143 -9.20 20.88 12.92
C GLN A 143 -10.12 21.79 13.77
N SER A 144 -10.66 22.85 13.19
CA SER A 144 -11.64 23.71 13.88
C SER A 144 -12.90 22.94 14.30
N VAL A 145 -13.35 21.94 13.48
CA VAL A 145 -14.45 21.05 13.88
C VAL A 145 -14.06 20.22 15.11
N GLU A 146 -12.84 19.67 15.13
CA GLU A 146 -12.35 18.89 16.27
C GLU A 146 -12.26 19.73 17.53
N ASP A 147 -11.67 20.94 17.44
CA ASP A 147 -11.49 21.86 18.55
C ASP A 147 -12.84 22.25 19.16
N GLU A 148 -13.80 22.67 18.33
CA GLU A 148 -15.14 23.05 18.78
C GLU A 148 -15.87 21.88 19.46
N LEU A 149 -15.82 20.68 18.87
CA LEU A 149 -16.48 19.51 19.45
C LEU A 149 -15.79 18.99 20.72
N THR A 150 -14.47 19.20 20.85
CA THR A 150 -13.70 18.82 22.04
C THR A 150 -13.96 19.80 23.19
N ALA A 151 -14.25 21.08 22.90
CA ALA A 151 -14.63 22.08 23.88
C ALA A 151 -16.02 21.83 24.52
N VAL A 152 -16.86 21.00 23.91
CA VAL A 152 -18.20 20.66 24.44
C VAL A 152 -18.07 19.88 25.74
N ASP A 153 -18.67 20.37 26.84
CA ASP A 153 -18.89 19.53 28.03
C ASP A 153 -19.94 18.45 27.73
N ALA A 154 -19.46 17.28 27.32
CA ALA A 154 -20.32 16.18 26.97
C ALA A 154 -21.24 15.72 28.13
N MET A 155 -20.87 16.03 29.39
CA MET A 155 -21.71 15.63 30.55
C MET A 155 -22.96 16.49 30.69
N ALA A 156 -22.93 17.72 30.17
CA ALA A 156 -24.12 18.59 30.13
C ALA A 156 -25.17 18.18 29.08
N LEU A 157 -24.81 17.24 28.15
CA LEU A 157 -25.67 16.86 27.04
C LEU A 157 -26.39 15.52 27.24
N PRO A 158 -27.56 15.32 26.60
CA PRO A 158 -28.24 14.03 26.53
C PRO A 158 -27.31 12.94 25.92
N ARG A 159 -27.46 11.69 26.42
CA ARG A 159 -26.60 10.56 26.04
C ARG A 159 -26.49 10.34 24.52
N SER A 160 -27.59 10.48 23.80
CA SER A 160 -27.62 10.33 22.33
C SER A 160 -26.75 11.37 21.58
N LEU A 161 -26.65 12.60 22.12
CA LEU A 161 -25.78 13.66 21.56
C LEU A 161 -24.32 13.40 21.93
N ARG A 162 -24.02 12.97 23.15
CA ARG A 162 -22.67 12.60 23.58
C ARG A 162 -22.03 11.58 22.64
N ASP A 163 -22.74 10.48 22.35
CA ASP A 163 -22.27 9.43 21.44
C ASP A 163 -22.08 9.96 20.01
N GLY A 164 -22.92 10.91 19.60
CA GLY A 164 -22.81 11.59 18.30
C GLY A 164 -21.55 12.43 18.21
N ILE A 165 -21.27 13.24 19.22
CA ILE A 165 -20.09 14.11 19.31
C ILE A 165 -18.82 13.26 19.35
N ALA A 166 -18.76 12.23 20.20
CA ALA A 166 -17.60 11.35 20.28
C ALA A 166 -17.24 10.71 18.91
N ARG A 167 -18.25 10.23 18.18
CA ARG A 167 -18.04 9.72 16.81
C ARG A 167 -17.59 10.80 15.83
N SER A 168 -18.09 12.03 15.98
CA SER A 168 -17.70 13.16 15.11
C SER A 168 -16.27 13.60 15.37
N ILE A 169 -15.83 13.64 16.62
CA ILE A 169 -14.44 13.91 17.00
C ILE A 169 -13.53 12.85 16.40
N GLU A 170 -13.85 11.56 16.55
CA GLU A 170 -13.00 10.49 15.97
C GLU A 170 -12.97 10.57 14.44
N LYS A 171 -14.08 10.91 13.81
CA LYS A 171 -14.12 11.14 12.35
C LYS A 171 -13.28 12.35 11.94
N ALA A 172 -13.34 13.46 12.67
CA ALA A 172 -12.52 14.64 12.41
C ALA A 172 -11.03 14.29 12.54
N ARG A 173 -10.62 13.62 13.61
CA ARG A 173 -9.24 13.14 13.81
C ARG A 173 -8.74 12.23 12.69
N SER A 174 -9.56 11.26 12.28
CA SER A 174 -9.17 10.37 11.18
C SER A 174 -9.07 11.12 9.85
N THR A 175 -9.92 12.12 9.63
CA THR A 175 -9.90 12.97 8.43
C THR A 175 -8.69 13.92 8.45
N ASP A 176 -8.37 14.53 9.61
CA ASP A 176 -7.18 15.38 9.76
C ASP A 176 -5.90 14.61 9.43
N ARG A 177 -5.75 13.38 9.93
CA ARG A 177 -4.61 12.51 9.58
C ARG A 177 -4.50 12.30 8.07
N THR A 178 -5.60 11.94 7.41
CA THR A 178 -5.62 11.74 5.94
C THR A 178 -5.25 13.01 5.18
N LEU A 179 -5.74 14.16 5.64
CA LEU A 179 -5.43 15.46 5.02
C LEU A 179 -3.99 15.88 5.28
N SER A 180 -3.43 15.58 6.46
CA SER A 180 -2.02 15.76 6.77
C SER A 180 -1.12 14.97 5.82
N ASP A 181 -1.45 13.70 5.59
CA ASP A 181 -0.71 12.86 4.66
C ASP A 181 -0.80 13.39 3.21
N ALA A 182 -1.98 13.86 2.81
CA ALA A 182 -2.15 14.49 1.49
C ALA A 182 -1.37 15.81 1.38
N GLU A 183 -1.36 16.65 2.42
CA GLU A 183 -0.61 17.91 2.48
C GLU A 183 0.90 17.65 2.32
N ASP A 184 1.45 16.70 3.09
CA ASP A 184 2.85 16.28 2.98
C ASP A 184 3.18 15.79 1.56
N GLY A 185 2.30 14.99 0.95
CA GLY A 185 2.47 14.50 -0.41
C GLY A 185 2.48 15.63 -1.45
N PHE A 186 1.53 16.57 -1.36
CA PHE A 186 1.48 17.71 -2.28
C PHE A 186 2.64 18.68 -2.09
N ALA A 187 3.26 18.73 -0.91
CA ALA A 187 4.43 19.55 -0.66
C ALA A 187 5.69 19.05 -1.40
N ILE A 188 5.86 17.72 -1.56
CA ILE A 188 7.03 17.16 -2.25
C ILE A 188 6.82 16.98 -3.76
N LEU A 189 5.57 16.86 -4.24
CA LEU A 189 5.26 16.59 -5.65
C LEU A 189 5.91 17.56 -6.65
N PRO A 190 5.96 18.89 -6.41
CA PRO A 190 6.64 19.82 -7.30
C PRO A 190 8.11 19.44 -7.55
N ASP A 191 8.84 19.06 -6.51
CA ASP A 191 10.24 18.65 -6.61
C ASP A 191 10.40 17.30 -7.32
N VAL A 192 9.59 16.31 -6.94
CA VAL A 192 9.55 14.99 -7.56
C VAL A 192 9.26 15.08 -9.07
N LEU A 193 8.45 16.03 -9.49
CA LEU A 193 8.10 16.27 -10.90
C LEU A 193 9.05 17.28 -11.60
N GLY A 194 10.20 17.56 -11.00
CA GLY A 194 11.25 18.35 -11.62
C GLY A 194 10.98 19.86 -11.65
N GLY A 195 10.18 20.40 -10.73
CA GLY A 195 9.89 21.83 -10.62
C GLY A 195 11.11 22.68 -10.25
N ASN A 196 12.01 22.12 -9.46
CA ASN A 196 13.26 22.75 -9.01
C ASN A 196 14.51 22.16 -9.69
N GLY A 197 14.35 21.59 -10.90
CA GLY A 197 15.41 21.01 -11.68
C GLY A 197 15.07 19.59 -12.17
N ARG A 198 15.83 19.15 -13.15
CA ARG A 198 15.63 17.83 -13.78
C ARG A 198 15.75 16.70 -12.76
N ARG A 199 14.81 15.74 -12.82
CA ARG A 199 14.78 14.51 -12.04
C ARG A 199 14.75 13.30 -12.95
N ILE A 200 15.52 12.27 -12.62
CA ILE A 200 15.58 11.02 -13.38
C ILE A 200 15.26 9.85 -12.46
N TYR A 201 14.27 9.05 -12.85
CA TYR A 201 13.83 7.87 -12.12
C TYR A 201 14.14 6.61 -12.93
N PHE A 202 14.63 5.60 -12.24
CA PHE A 202 14.78 4.26 -12.78
C PHE A 202 13.48 3.48 -12.53
N LEU A 203 12.73 3.20 -13.58
CA LEU A 203 11.56 2.35 -13.53
C LEU A 203 12.00 0.89 -13.69
N ALA A 204 12.00 0.15 -12.61
CA ALA A 204 12.40 -1.26 -12.54
C ALA A 204 11.19 -2.15 -12.84
N ILE A 205 11.17 -2.83 -13.99
CA ILE A 205 10.05 -3.66 -14.43
C ILE A 205 10.31 -5.10 -14.00
N GLN A 206 9.53 -5.56 -13.04
CA GLN A 206 9.61 -6.86 -12.41
C GLN A 206 8.73 -7.89 -13.15
N ASN A 207 9.17 -9.14 -13.19
CA ASN A 207 8.41 -10.25 -13.76
C ASN A 207 7.98 -11.21 -12.64
N SER A 208 6.75 -11.08 -12.17
CA SER A 208 6.19 -11.88 -11.07
C SER A 208 5.93 -13.36 -11.43
N ALA A 209 6.18 -13.78 -12.68
CA ALA A 209 6.21 -15.21 -13.02
C ALA A 209 7.54 -15.88 -12.62
N GLU A 210 8.54 -15.08 -12.20
CA GLU A 210 9.84 -15.49 -11.70
C GLU A 210 10.16 -14.66 -10.45
N LEU A 211 9.71 -15.13 -9.29
CA LEU A 211 9.71 -14.37 -8.04
C LEU A 211 11.12 -14.00 -7.56
N ARG A 212 11.22 -12.82 -6.97
CA ARG A 212 12.32 -12.32 -6.16
C ARG A 212 11.73 -11.66 -4.90
N GLY A 213 12.57 -11.24 -4.00
CA GLY A 213 12.14 -10.69 -2.72
C GLY A 213 11.05 -9.63 -2.83
N THR A 214 11.18 -8.69 -3.73
CA THR A 214 10.24 -7.58 -3.92
C THR A 214 9.11 -7.85 -4.93
N GLY A 215 8.91 -9.09 -5.40
CA GLY A 215 7.78 -9.49 -6.23
C GLY A 215 8.12 -10.11 -7.58
N GLY A 216 9.30 -9.83 -8.17
CA GLY A 216 9.67 -10.47 -9.43
C GLY A 216 11.05 -10.11 -9.93
N SER A 217 11.61 -10.96 -10.78
CA SER A 217 12.92 -10.75 -11.40
C SER A 217 12.95 -9.47 -12.24
N LEU A 218 13.98 -8.65 -12.09
CA LEU A 218 14.18 -7.46 -12.90
C LEU A 218 14.61 -7.87 -14.30
N LEU A 219 13.72 -7.75 -15.29
CA LEU A 219 14.03 -8.12 -16.67
C LEU A 219 14.24 -6.92 -17.57
N GLN A 220 13.57 -5.83 -17.30
CA GLN A 220 13.63 -4.61 -18.09
C GLN A 220 13.64 -3.39 -17.19
N PHE A 221 14.13 -2.29 -17.72
CA PHE A 221 14.08 -0.99 -17.07
C PHE A 221 13.80 0.12 -18.07
N GLN A 222 13.23 1.22 -17.56
CA GLN A 222 13.06 2.47 -18.29
C GLN A 222 13.68 3.60 -17.45
N LEU A 223 14.34 4.53 -18.10
CA LEU A 223 14.69 5.80 -17.45
C LEU A 223 13.66 6.84 -17.80
N MET A 224 13.01 7.40 -16.78
CA MET A 224 12.00 8.43 -16.91
C MET A 224 12.53 9.75 -16.35
N GLN A 225 12.57 10.77 -17.19
CA GLN A 225 12.96 12.11 -16.81
C GLN A 225 11.72 12.95 -16.55
N PHE A 226 11.76 13.77 -15.50
CA PHE A 226 10.83 14.88 -15.30
C PHE A 226 11.61 16.19 -15.28
N GLU A 227 11.10 17.20 -15.96
CA GLU A 227 11.64 18.55 -15.97
C GLU A 227 10.49 19.54 -16.06
N ASN A 228 10.30 20.34 -15.02
CA ASN A 228 9.19 21.29 -14.91
C ASN A 228 7.82 20.65 -15.24
N GLY A 229 7.55 19.47 -14.68
CA GLY A 229 6.32 18.70 -14.87
C GLY A 229 6.21 17.98 -16.23
N ARG A 230 7.23 18.05 -17.10
CA ARG A 230 7.27 17.34 -18.40
C ARG A 230 7.86 15.94 -18.20
N PRO A 231 7.10 14.86 -18.38
CA PRO A 231 7.62 13.52 -18.40
C PRO A 231 8.27 13.19 -19.74
N ARG A 232 9.41 12.49 -19.72
CA ARG A 232 10.08 11.99 -20.92
C ARG A 232 10.71 10.64 -20.65
N LEU A 233 10.42 9.65 -21.52
CA LEU A 233 11.13 8.38 -21.51
C LEU A 233 12.47 8.50 -22.25
N LEU A 234 13.58 8.14 -21.61
CA LEU A 234 14.91 8.09 -22.22
C LEU A 234 15.09 6.73 -22.91
N LYS A 235 14.39 6.52 -24.04
CA LYS A 235 14.28 5.21 -24.72
C LYS A 235 15.63 4.64 -25.14
N GLU A 236 16.58 5.48 -25.55
CA GLU A 236 17.93 5.10 -25.97
C GLU A 236 18.78 4.55 -24.82
N ARG A 237 18.44 4.87 -23.58
CA ARG A 237 19.12 4.44 -22.35
C ARG A 237 18.33 3.40 -21.56
N SER A 238 17.24 2.90 -22.11
CA SER A 238 16.31 1.96 -21.50
C SER A 238 16.42 0.58 -22.17
N GLY A 239 15.84 -0.43 -21.57
CA GLY A 239 15.73 -1.75 -22.19
C GLY A 239 15.93 -2.93 -21.27
N SER A 240 16.61 -3.97 -21.76
CA SER A 240 16.87 -5.18 -20.97
C SER A 240 17.88 -4.91 -19.88
N ILE A 241 17.63 -5.45 -18.68
CA ILE A 241 18.55 -5.39 -17.54
C ILE A 241 19.93 -6.02 -17.87
N TYR A 242 19.95 -7.02 -18.76
CA TYR A 242 21.19 -7.67 -19.20
C TYR A 242 22.17 -6.75 -19.94
N LYS A 243 21.72 -5.58 -20.43
CA LYS A 243 22.61 -4.55 -20.94
C LYS A 243 23.49 -3.94 -19.84
N ILE A 244 22.96 -3.84 -18.62
CA ILE A 244 23.68 -3.38 -17.44
C ILE A 244 24.76 -4.40 -17.07
N ASP A 245 24.41 -5.68 -17.04
CA ASP A 245 25.30 -6.78 -16.73
C ASP A 245 26.28 -7.13 -17.88
N GLN A 246 26.26 -6.40 -18.98
CA GLN A 246 27.10 -6.70 -20.17
C GLN A 246 27.08 -8.20 -20.52
N ASP A 247 25.89 -8.73 -20.79
CA ASP A 247 25.65 -10.14 -21.10
C ASP A 247 26.08 -11.11 -19.98
N ARG A 248 25.67 -10.79 -18.74
CA ARG A 248 25.85 -11.60 -17.53
C ARG A 248 27.22 -11.55 -16.85
N ARG A 249 28.01 -10.53 -17.11
CA ARG A 249 29.22 -10.28 -16.32
C ARG A 249 28.82 -9.96 -14.86
N GLN A 250 29.51 -10.57 -13.91
CA GLN A 250 29.40 -10.16 -12.51
C GLN A 250 30.02 -8.78 -12.31
N LEU A 251 29.26 -7.85 -11.74
CA LEU A 251 29.70 -6.51 -11.43
C LEU A 251 30.12 -6.42 -9.96
N SER A 252 31.24 -5.78 -9.68
CA SER A 252 31.67 -5.52 -8.30
C SER A 252 31.03 -4.22 -7.82
N ILE A 253 30.22 -4.31 -6.75
CA ILE A 253 29.63 -3.17 -6.06
C ILE A 253 29.86 -3.30 -4.56
N PRO A 254 29.89 -2.19 -3.80
CA PRO A 254 29.84 -2.25 -2.34
C PRO A 254 28.53 -2.91 -1.90
N LEU A 255 28.61 -3.93 -1.05
CA LEU A 255 27.45 -4.62 -0.51
C LEU A 255 27.26 -4.24 0.95
N PRO A 256 26.01 -4.04 1.40
CA PRO A 256 25.74 -3.91 2.82
C PRO A 256 26.04 -5.22 3.55
N GLU A 257 26.37 -5.12 4.86
CA GLU A 257 26.68 -6.28 5.69
C GLU A 257 25.53 -7.31 5.74
N ASP A 258 24.29 -6.85 5.68
CA ASP A 258 23.07 -7.68 5.72
C ASP A 258 22.75 -8.38 4.39
N ALA A 259 23.53 -8.17 3.35
CA ALA A 259 23.30 -8.79 2.03
C ALA A 259 23.76 -10.27 2.02
N TRP A 260 23.28 -11.08 2.97
CA TRP A 260 23.64 -12.49 3.17
C TRP A 260 23.49 -13.35 1.92
N TYR A 261 22.43 -13.09 1.14
CA TYR A 261 22.12 -13.81 -0.11
C TYR A 261 23.18 -13.61 -1.20
N VAL A 262 23.90 -12.51 -1.21
CA VAL A 262 24.93 -12.25 -2.22
C VAL A 262 26.16 -13.13 -2.00
N ALA A 263 26.47 -13.48 -0.75
CA ALA A 263 27.58 -14.38 -0.45
C ALA A 263 27.29 -15.82 -0.92
N GLY A 264 26.04 -16.26 -0.82
CA GLY A 264 25.61 -17.62 -1.07
C GLY A 264 25.01 -17.89 -2.46
N ILE A 265 24.64 -16.87 -3.23
CA ILE A 265 23.95 -17.02 -4.51
C ILE A 265 24.70 -16.27 -5.60
N ASP A 266 25.39 -17.01 -6.48
CA ASP A 266 26.18 -16.39 -7.58
C ASP A 266 25.37 -15.45 -8.46
N ASP A 267 24.13 -15.82 -8.76
CA ASP A 267 23.23 -14.98 -9.56
C ASP A 267 22.76 -13.70 -8.82
N ALA A 268 22.87 -13.62 -7.48
CA ALA A 268 22.55 -12.40 -6.75
C ALA A 268 23.53 -11.25 -7.05
N LYS A 269 24.71 -11.54 -7.58
CA LYS A 269 25.73 -10.55 -7.99
C LYS A 269 25.45 -9.90 -9.35
N ARG A 270 24.21 -9.89 -9.80
CA ARG A 270 23.77 -9.37 -11.09
C ARG A 270 22.70 -8.31 -10.94
N ALA A 271 22.68 -7.33 -11.83
CA ALA A 271 21.68 -6.27 -11.82
C ALA A 271 20.24 -6.81 -11.88
N GLY A 272 20.00 -7.89 -12.65
CA GLY A 272 18.68 -8.53 -12.74
C GLY A 272 18.16 -9.15 -11.44
N ASN A 273 19.05 -9.34 -10.45
CA ASN A 273 18.75 -9.89 -9.14
C ASN A 273 19.06 -8.90 -8.00
N ALA A 274 19.18 -7.60 -8.31
CA ALA A 274 19.40 -6.57 -7.30
C ALA A 274 18.29 -6.53 -6.23
N ASN A 275 17.12 -7.07 -6.54
CA ASN A 275 15.95 -7.17 -5.67
C ASN A 275 15.79 -8.57 -5.06
N TRP A 276 16.89 -9.23 -4.73
CA TRP A 276 16.85 -10.48 -3.97
C TRP A 276 16.32 -10.26 -2.56
N SER A 277 16.76 -9.20 -1.87
CA SER A 277 16.13 -8.74 -0.63
C SER A 277 14.65 -8.37 -0.84
N PRO A 278 13.75 -8.69 0.10
CA PRO A 278 12.39 -8.18 0.07
C PRO A 278 12.28 -6.72 0.51
N ASP A 279 13.37 -6.12 1.01
CA ASP A 279 13.47 -4.70 1.30
C ASP A 279 13.68 -3.90 0.02
N TRP A 280 12.66 -3.16 -0.40
CA TRP A 280 12.77 -2.40 -1.64
C TRP A 280 13.78 -1.24 -1.55
N PRO A 281 13.88 -0.45 -0.45
CA PRO A 281 14.90 0.57 -0.33
C PRO A 281 16.33 0.05 -0.53
N LEU A 282 16.65 -1.12 0.02
CA LEU A 282 17.92 -1.79 -0.20
C LEU A 282 18.06 -2.23 -1.65
N SER A 283 17.08 -2.91 -2.20
CA SER A 283 17.03 -3.40 -3.58
C SER A 283 17.17 -2.26 -4.60
N ALA A 284 16.56 -1.10 -4.32
CA ALA A 284 16.66 0.10 -5.15
C ALA A 284 18.09 0.67 -5.16
N ARG A 285 18.72 0.81 -3.98
CA ARG A 285 20.11 1.25 -3.89
C ARG A 285 21.08 0.30 -4.62
N LEU A 286 20.87 -1.01 -4.50
CA LEU A 286 21.64 -2.01 -5.25
C LEU A 286 21.41 -1.89 -6.76
N THR A 287 20.17 -1.63 -7.20
CA THR A 287 19.85 -1.40 -8.61
C THR A 287 20.62 -0.20 -9.17
N VAL A 288 20.70 0.91 -8.43
CA VAL A 288 21.49 2.08 -8.82
C VAL A 288 22.99 1.73 -8.88
N ALA A 289 23.53 1.09 -7.84
CA ALA A 289 24.94 0.71 -7.76
C ALA A 289 25.35 -0.22 -8.91
N TYR A 290 24.55 -1.23 -9.25
CA TYR A 290 24.79 -2.10 -10.40
C TYR A 290 24.73 -1.32 -11.73
N SER A 291 23.78 -0.42 -11.87
CA SER A 291 23.63 0.39 -13.09
C SER A 291 24.84 1.28 -13.33
N GLU A 292 25.34 1.93 -12.29
CA GLU A 292 26.55 2.74 -12.33
C GLU A 292 27.82 1.88 -12.60
N ALA A 293 27.93 0.71 -11.96
CA ALA A 293 29.04 -0.20 -12.18
C ALA A 293 29.05 -0.72 -13.62
N GLY A 294 27.90 -1.07 -14.18
CA GLY A 294 27.75 -1.49 -15.56
C GLY A 294 28.11 -0.38 -16.55
N ALA A 295 27.69 0.85 -16.28
CA ALA A 295 28.04 2.01 -17.08
C ALA A 295 29.54 2.30 -17.04
N ARG A 296 30.17 2.26 -15.86
CA ARG A 296 31.64 2.38 -15.73
C ARG A 296 32.36 1.30 -16.52
N ALA A 297 31.92 0.05 -16.43
CA ALA A 297 32.52 -1.08 -17.10
C ALA A 297 32.39 -1.01 -18.63
N SER A 298 31.36 -0.38 -19.16
CA SER A 298 31.11 -0.19 -20.59
C SER A 298 31.68 1.12 -21.15
N GLY A 299 32.14 2.03 -20.28
CA GLY A 299 32.54 3.38 -20.69
C GLY A 299 31.35 4.26 -21.14
N ALA A 300 30.11 3.82 -20.90
CA ALA A 300 28.92 4.57 -21.30
C ALA A 300 28.55 5.64 -20.26
N PRO A 301 28.13 6.83 -20.68
CA PRO A 301 27.62 7.84 -19.74
C PRO A 301 26.31 7.36 -19.11
N TRP A 302 26.23 7.47 -17.78
CA TRP A 302 25.04 7.13 -17.01
C TRP A 302 24.54 8.36 -16.23
N PRO A 303 23.26 8.66 -16.25
CA PRO A 303 22.75 9.80 -15.50
C PRO A 303 22.68 9.46 -14.00
N ALA A 304 22.84 10.48 -13.16
CA ALA A 304 22.46 10.35 -11.76
C ALA A 304 20.95 10.04 -11.67
N VAL A 305 20.60 9.07 -10.83
CA VAL A 305 19.23 8.59 -10.64
C VAL A 305 18.71 9.14 -9.32
N ASP A 306 17.59 9.86 -9.35
CA ASP A 306 16.96 10.50 -8.20
C ASP A 306 16.01 9.57 -7.43
N GLY A 307 15.78 8.36 -7.92
CA GLY A 307 14.95 7.36 -7.29
C GLY A 307 14.68 6.15 -8.17
N VAL A 308 14.20 5.08 -7.56
CA VAL A 308 13.85 3.83 -8.24
C VAL A 308 12.40 3.47 -7.94
N ILE A 309 11.64 3.18 -8.99
CA ILE A 309 10.23 2.78 -8.89
C ILE A 309 10.13 1.35 -9.42
N GLY A 310 9.83 0.41 -8.52
CA GLY A 310 9.54 -0.98 -8.87
C GLY A 310 8.08 -1.12 -9.28
N VAL A 311 7.84 -1.81 -10.39
CA VAL A 311 6.50 -2.13 -10.87
C VAL A 311 6.42 -3.55 -11.37
N ASP A 312 5.33 -4.23 -11.11
CA ASP A 312 5.01 -5.52 -11.69
C ASP A 312 3.75 -5.45 -12.58
N PRO A 313 3.39 -6.49 -13.33
CA PRO A 313 2.23 -6.49 -14.21
C PRO A 313 0.87 -6.26 -13.53
N GLU A 314 0.76 -6.50 -12.23
CA GLU A 314 -0.46 -6.25 -11.47
C GLU A 314 -0.79 -4.75 -11.36
N VAL A 315 0.24 -3.86 -11.47
CA VAL A 315 0.01 -2.40 -11.60
C VAL A 315 -0.88 -2.09 -12.80
N LEU A 316 -0.65 -2.75 -13.94
CA LEU A 316 -1.45 -2.54 -15.15
C LEU A 316 -2.92 -2.85 -14.91
N LYS A 317 -3.21 -3.93 -14.18
CA LYS A 317 -4.56 -4.33 -13.79
C LYS A 317 -5.26 -3.27 -12.91
N ARG A 318 -4.51 -2.67 -11.96
CA ARG A 318 -5.06 -1.66 -11.04
C ARG A 318 -5.30 -0.32 -11.74
N LEU A 319 -4.46 0.04 -12.70
CA LEU A 319 -4.56 1.33 -13.41
C LEU A 319 -5.51 1.29 -14.61
N LEU A 320 -5.74 0.11 -15.21
CA LEU A 320 -6.53 -0.03 -16.42
C LEU A 320 -7.96 0.56 -16.34
N PRO A 321 -8.69 0.47 -15.21
CA PRO A 321 -9.99 1.15 -15.08
C PRO A 321 -9.91 2.65 -15.27
N GLY A 322 -8.85 3.31 -14.77
CA GLY A 322 -8.63 4.75 -14.91
C GLY A 322 -8.08 5.14 -16.29
N ILE A 323 -7.13 4.38 -16.77
CA ILE A 323 -6.48 4.60 -18.08
C ILE A 323 -7.47 4.36 -19.24
N GLY A 324 -8.36 3.38 -19.11
CA GLY A 324 -9.22 2.92 -20.18
C GLY A 324 -8.50 1.92 -21.09
N ARG A 325 -8.65 2.07 -22.40
CA ARG A 325 -7.96 1.19 -23.35
C ARG A 325 -6.54 1.72 -23.59
N PRO A 326 -5.48 0.99 -23.24
CA PRO A 326 -4.15 1.34 -23.69
C PRO A 326 -4.15 1.28 -25.22
N GLY A 327 -3.52 2.28 -25.83
CA GLY A 327 -3.60 2.57 -27.27
C GLY A 327 -3.30 1.39 -28.21
N ALA A 328 -3.51 1.61 -29.49
CA ALA A 328 -3.41 0.62 -30.56
C ALA A 328 -2.11 -0.21 -30.52
N GLY A 329 -2.21 -1.52 -30.70
CA GLY A 329 -1.05 -2.42 -30.83
C GLY A 329 -1.25 -3.82 -30.24
N THR A 330 -2.40 -4.10 -29.64
CA THR A 330 -2.76 -5.44 -29.21
C THR A 330 -3.96 -5.96 -30.02
N ASP A 331 -3.80 -7.15 -30.59
CA ASP A 331 -4.90 -7.85 -31.28
C ASP A 331 -5.96 -8.37 -30.28
N PHE A 332 -5.75 -8.12 -28.98
CA PHE A 332 -6.59 -8.57 -27.88
C PHE A 332 -7.23 -7.40 -27.15
N LYS A 333 -8.50 -7.56 -26.82
CA LYS A 333 -9.19 -6.63 -25.92
C LYS A 333 -8.66 -6.85 -24.49
N LEU A 334 -7.73 -6.00 -24.06
CA LEU A 334 -7.19 -6.03 -22.71
C LEU A 334 -8.21 -5.49 -21.71
N THR A 335 -8.34 -6.22 -20.60
CA THR A 335 -9.22 -5.92 -19.46
C THR A 335 -8.47 -6.17 -18.16
N PRO A 336 -8.91 -5.64 -17.01
CA PRO A 336 -8.31 -5.97 -15.71
C PRO A 336 -8.25 -7.48 -15.44
N ALA A 337 -9.17 -8.27 -16.00
CA ALA A 337 -9.23 -9.71 -15.77
C ALA A 337 -8.18 -10.51 -16.58
N ASN A 338 -7.65 -9.95 -17.69
CA ASN A 338 -6.78 -10.72 -18.58
C ASN A 338 -5.41 -10.11 -18.85
N ILE A 339 -5.15 -8.86 -18.42
CA ILE A 339 -3.91 -8.16 -18.77
C ILE A 339 -2.68 -8.81 -18.15
N VAL A 340 -2.77 -9.26 -16.91
CA VAL A 340 -1.65 -9.94 -16.21
C VAL A 340 -1.33 -11.26 -16.89
N ASP A 341 -2.35 -12.06 -17.16
CA ASP A 341 -2.23 -13.33 -17.90
C ASP A 341 -1.65 -13.09 -19.32
N TYR A 342 -2.08 -12.03 -20.00
CA TYR A 342 -1.50 -11.66 -21.29
C TYR A 342 -0.01 -11.35 -21.18
N VAL A 343 0.39 -10.50 -20.25
CA VAL A 343 1.79 -10.05 -20.14
C VAL A 343 2.72 -11.18 -19.67
N LEU A 344 2.28 -11.98 -18.71
CA LEU A 344 3.13 -13.02 -18.09
C LEU A 344 3.12 -14.35 -18.84
N TYR A 345 2.03 -14.68 -19.53
CA TYR A 345 1.87 -16.00 -20.17
C TYR A 345 1.44 -15.94 -21.64
N LYS A 346 0.29 -15.36 -21.98
CA LYS A 346 -0.28 -15.44 -23.33
C LYS A 346 0.56 -14.78 -24.41
N ALA A 347 1.20 -13.63 -24.13
CA ALA A 347 2.09 -12.98 -25.09
C ALA A 347 3.28 -13.87 -25.45
N TYR A 348 3.75 -14.68 -24.51
CA TYR A 348 4.82 -15.63 -24.76
C TYR A 348 4.35 -16.83 -25.58
N ALA A 349 3.18 -17.37 -25.30
CA ALA A 349 2.59 -18.48 -26.05
C ALA A 349 2.22 -18.06 -27.49
N SER A 350 1.64 -16.87 -27.67
CA SER A 350 1.20 -16.35 -28.97
C SER A 350 2.35 -15.86 -29.85
N PHE A 351 3.43 -15.36 -29.23
CA PHE A 351 4.59 -14.78 -29.95
C PHE A 351 5.88 -15.49 -29.52
N PRO A 352 6.16 -16.70 -30.01
CA PRO A 352 7.33 -17.48 -29.60
C PRO A 352 8.66 -16.83 -30.02
N ILE A 353 8.66 -15.99 -31.08
CA ILE A 353 9.85 -15.28 -31.56
C ILE A 353 10.15 -14.09 -30.61
N PRO A 354 11.31 -14.09 -29.91
CA PRO A 354 11.61 -13.08 -28.90
C PRO A 354 11.56 -11.62 -29.40
N GLY A 355 11.97 -11.37 -30.64
CA GLY A 355 11.94 -10.02 -31.25
C GLY A 355 10.51 -9.49 -31.40
N ILE A 356 9.61 -10.29 -31.95
CA ILE A 356 8.20 -9.94 -32.16
C ILE A 356 7.52 -9.71 -30.82
N ARG A 357 7.72 -10.61 -29.86
CA ARG A 357 7.16 -10.50 -28.51
C ARG A 357 7.61 -9.22 -27.80
N ARG A 358 8.92 -8.90 -27.81
CA ARG A 358 9.43 -7.66 -27.21
C ARG A 358 8.80 -6.42 -27.84
N GLN A 359 8.66 -6.39 -29.16
CA GLN A 359 8.01 -5.29 -29.86
C GLN A 359 6.54 -5.13 -29.43
N ARG A 360 5.77 -6.23 -29.32
CA ARG A 360 4.37 -6.21 -28.88
C ARG A 360 4.23 -5.71 -27.44
N LEU A 361 5.08 -6.18 -26.53
CA LEU A 361 5.09 -5.72 -25.14
C LEU A 361 5.55 -4.26 -25.02
N SER A 362 6.48 -3.80 -25.86
CA SER A 362 6.89 -2.40 -25.91
C SER A 362 5.73 -1.49 -26.34
N TYR A 363 4.96 -1.86 -27.35
CA TYR A 363 3.76 -1.10 -27.74
C TYR A 363 2.73 -1.00 -26.62
N LEU A 364 2.57 -2.06 -25.82
CA LEU A 364 1.71 -2.04 -24.66
C LEU A 364 2.20 -1.03 -23.62
N VAL A 365 3.49 -1.03 -23.32
CA VAL A 365 4.12 -0.08 -22.37
C VAL A 365 3.97 1.36 -22.86
N ASP A 366 4.27 1.61 -24.14
CA ASP A 366 4.12 2.94 -24.75
C ASP A 366 2.65 3.43 -24.68
N GLY A 367 1.70 2.56 -25.00
CA GLY A 367 0.27 2.87 -24.91
C GLY A 367 -0.22 3.14 -23.49
N PHE A 368 0.30 2.41 -22.50
CA PHE A 368 0.05 2.70 -21.08
C PHE A 368 0.62 4.04 -20.67
N TYR A 369 1.87 4.33 -21.03
CA TYR A 369 2.51 5.60 -20.75
C TYR A 369 1.71 6.79 -21.30
N GLU A 370 1.32 6.75 -22.57
CA GLU A 370 0.50 7.81 -23.19
C GLU A 370 -0.85 7.96 -22.47
N SER A 371 -1.47 6.84 -22.11
CA SER A 371 -2.78 6.84 -21.46
C SER A 371 -2.73 7.33 -20.01
N LEU A 372 -1.61 7.20 -19.30
CA LEU A 372 -1.43 7.78 -17.96
C LEU A 372 -1.59 9.30 -17.97
N PHE A 373 -1.11 9.96 -19.02
CA PHE A 373 -1.22 11.42 -19.17
C PHE A 373 -2.49 11.86 -19.89
N ASN A 374 -3.31 10.91 -20.37
CA ASN A 374 -4.63 11.16 -20.96
C ASN A 374 -5.65 10.10 -20.51
N PRO A 375 -5.87 9.95 -19.20
CA PRO A 375 -6.72 8.88 -18.69
C PRO A 375 -8.19 9.07 -19.11
N ALA A 376 -8.85 7.96 -19.48
CA ALA A 376 -10.27 7.97 -19.83
C ALA A 376 -11.15 8.27 -18.62
N HIS A 377 -10.75 7.79 -17.44
CA HIS A 377 -11.47 7.92 -16.18
C HIS A 377 -10.53 8.34 -15.03
N PRO A 378 -10.15 9.65 -14.96
CA PRO A 378 -9.17 10.13 -13.97
C PRO A 378 -9.52 9.83 -12.51
N THR A 379 -10.81 9.78 -12.19
CA THR A 379 -11.30 9.48 -10.83
C THR A 379 -11.00 8.04 -10.38
N GLU A 380 -10.83 7.12 -11.33
CA GLU A 380 -10.48 5.72 -11.07
C GLU A 380 -8.96 5.49 -10.99
N LEU A 381 -8.17 6.41 -11.58
CA LEU A 381 -6.71 6.30 -11.62
C LEU A 381 -6.09 6.41 -10.22
N ILE A 382 -6.54 7.39 -9.42
CA ILE A 382 -6.00 7.62 -8.06
C ILE A 382 -6.25 6.43 -7.14
N PRO A 383 -7.49 5.89 -7.02
CA PRO A 383 -7.71 4.65 -6.26
C PRO A 383 -6.94 3.45 -6.80
N GLY A 384 -6.75 3.36 -8.12
CA GLY A 384 -5.95 2.31 -8.75
C GLY A 384 -4.48 2.37 -8.32
N LEU A 385 -3.89 3.57 -8.34
CA LEU A 385 -2.53 3.83 -7.89
C LEU A 385 -2.37 3.54 -6.39
N GLY A 386 -3.32 4.01 -5.56
CA GLY A 386 -3.31 3.73 -4.12
C GLY A 386 -3.35 2.23 -3.80
N ARG A 387 -4.13 1.45 -4.56
CA ARG A 387 -4.12 -0.03 -4.43
C ARG A 387 -2.78 -0.62 -4.86
N ALA A 388 -2.22 -0.19 -5.99
CA ALA A 388 -0.94 -0.69 -6.47
C ALA A 388 0.20 -0.47 -5.44
N LEU A 389 0.21 0.69 -4.79
CA LEU A 389 1.16 1.03 -3.73
C LEU A 389 0.93 0.23 -2.45
N SER A 390 -0.32 0.21 -1.93
CA SER A 390 -0.64 -0.50 -0.68
C SER A 390 -0.54 -2.03 -0.78
N GLU A 391 -0.62 -2.57 -1.99
CA GLU A 391 -0.44 -3.99 -2.31
C GLU A 391 0.98 -4.31 -2.80
N LYS A 392 1.94 -3.36 -2.67
CA LYS A 392 3.35 -3.47 -3.05
C LYS A 392 3.62 -3.85 -4.53
N HIS A 393 2.59 -3.81 -5.39
CA HIS A 393 2.79 -3.99 -6.83
C HIS A 393 3.51 -2.79 -7.47
N MET A 394 3.51 -1.65 -6.79
CA MET A 394 4.36 -0.49 -7.03
C MET A 394 5.08 -0.16 -5.73
N GLN A 395 6.41 0.00 -5.78
CA GLN A 395 7.26 0.33 -4.64
C GLN A 395 8.17 1.48 -5.04
N ILE A 396 8.38 2.44 -4.14
CA ILE A 396 9.10 3.68 -4.46
C ILE A 396 10.24 3.87 -3.48
N TRP A 397 11.43 4.17 -4.02
CA TRP A 397 12.55 4.69 -3.26
C TRP A 397 13.02 5.99 -3.88
N LEU A 398 13.24 7.02 -3.08
CA LEU A 398 13.72 8.34 -3.50
C LEU A 398 15.04 8.67 -2.80
N GLU A 399 15.98 9.24 -3.53
CA GLU A 399 17.33 9.56 -3.04
C GLU A 399 17.32 10.64 -1.96
N ARG A 400 16.42 11.62 -2.04
CA ARG A 400 16.36 12.72 -1.09
C ARG A 400 15.66 12.30 0.21
N PRO A 401 16.33 12.45 1.39
CA PRO A 401 15.81 11.94 2.66
C PRO A 401 14.43 12.48 3.07
N ASN A 402 14.12 13.75 2.75
CA ASN A 402 12.82 14.34 3.07
C ASN A 402 11.69 13.76 2.22
N GLU A 403 11.96 13.44 0.95
CA GLU A 403 11.01 12.80 0.05
C GLU A 403 10.83 11.33 0.45
N GLN A 404 11.94 10.63 0.76
CA GLN A 404 11.92 9.23 1.19
C GLN A 404 11.13 9.05 2.50
N LYS A 405 11.29 9.93 3.48
CA LYS A 405 10.50 9.90 4.73
C LYS A 405 8.98 9.94 4.49
N PHE A 406 8.54 10.66 3.47
CA PHE A 406 7.12 10.65 3.11
C PHE A 406 6.71 9.30 2.53
N ILE A 407 7.52 8.70 1.66
CA ILE A 407 7.27 7.39 1.07
C ILE A 407 7.19 6.32 2.17
N GLU A 408 8.11 6.33 3.14
CA GLU A 408 8.13 5.46 4.32
C GLU A 408 6.88 5.66 5.20
N LYS A 409 6.53 6.93 5.52
CA LYS A 409 5.32 7.27 6.28
C LYS A 409 4.06 6.67 5.65
N MET A 410 4.00 6.64 4.32
CA MET A 410 2.87 6.10 3.57
C MET A 410 2.93 4.58 3.38
N ASN A 411 4.01 3.93 3.83
CA ASN A 411 4.29 2.51 3.59
C ASN A 411 4.29 2.15 2.09
N TRP A 412 4.87 3.03 1.25
CA TRP A 412 4.99 2.87 -0.20
C TRP A 412 6.39 2.44 -0.64
N ASP A 413 7.32 2.41 0.29
CA ASP A 413 8.69 1.99 0.07
C ASP A 413 8.85 0.47 -0.01
N GLY A 414 7.89 -0.32 0.50
CA GLY A 414 7.98 -1.78 0.53
C GLY A 414 9.15 -2.29 1.39
N GLY A 415 9.59 -1.50 2.36
CA GLY A 415 10.66 -1.85 3.29
C GLY A 415 10.27 -2.94 4.28
N ILE A 416 11.26 -3.58 4.91
CA ILE A 416 11.07 -4.45 6.06
C ILE A 416 10.71 -3.58 7.26
N GLU A 417 9.52 -3.80 7.85
CA GLU A 417 9.04 -3.01 8.99
C GLU A 417 9.80 -3.34 10.27
N ASP A 418 10.24 -2.31 10.98
CA ASP A 418 10.63 -2.46 12.39
C ASP A 418 9.36 -2.54 13.23
N ALA A 419 9.07 -3.71 13.79
CA ALA A 419 7.86 -4.01 14.57
C ALA A 419 8.17 -4.20 16.07
N PRO A 420 8.62 -3.14 16.79
CA PRO A 420 9.10 -3.30 18.15
C PRO A 420 8.02 -3.80 19.10
N GLY A 421 8.30 -4.94 19.75
CA GLY A 421 7.41 -5.62 20.73
C GLY A 421 6.09 -6.10 20.14
N SER A 422 6.12 -6.42 18.89
CA SER A 422 5.15 -7.21 18.14
C SER A 422 5.82 -8.52 17.76
N ASP A 423 5.07 -9.61 17.66
CA ASP A 423 5.49 -10.75 16.86
C ASP A 423 5.52 -10.36 15.39
N TYR A 424 6.27 -11.07 14.56
CA TYR A 424 6.49 -10.69 13.18
C TYR A 424 6.52 -11.91 12.27
N LEU A 425 5.86 -11.78 11.12
CA LEU A 425 5.85 -12.79 10.07
C LEU A 425 5.98 -12.11 8.70
N TYR A 426 7.00 -12.51 7.94
CA TYR A 426 7.10 -12.23 6.52
C TYR A 426 7.63 -13.48 5.83
N ILE A 427 6.84 -14.09 4.96
CA ILE A 427 7.25 -15.25 4.18
C ILE A 427 7.56 -14.79 2.77
N VAL A 428 8.79 -15.03 2.34
CA VAL A 428 9.30 -14.60 1.04
C VAL A 428 9.68 -15.82 0.22
N GLU A 429 9.07 -15.94 -0.92
CA GLU A 429 9.39 -16.95 -1.92
C GLU A 429 10.26 -16.37 -3.02
N GLN A 430 11.30 -17.12 -3.41
CA GLN A 430 12.21 -16.73 -4.49
C GLN A 430 12.46 -17.89 -5.43
N ASN A 431 12.39 -17.65 -6.73
CA ASN A 431 12.63 -18.67 -7.73
C ASN A 431 14.12 -18.94 -7.91
N VAL A 432 14.57 -20.12 -7.53
CA VAL A 432 15.95 -20.59 -7.80
C VAL A 432 15.99 -21.61 -8.95
N GLY A 433 14.85 -21.94 -9.54
CA GLY A 433 14.74 -22.86 -10.67
C GLY A 433 15.06 -22.23 -12.03
N GLY A 434 15.16 -20.91 -12.14
CA GLY A 434 15.39 -20.19 -13.38
C GLY A 434 14.30 -20.43 -14.42
N ASN A 435 13.07 -20.50 -13.98
CA ASN A 435 11.86 -20.74 -14.78
C ASN A 435 10.77 -19.72 -14.44
N LYS A 436 9.55 -19.91 -14.96
CA LYS A 436 8.40 -19.01 -14.74
C LYS A 436 7.22 -19.74 -14.10
N LEU A 437 7.53 -20.68 -13.21
CA LEU A 437 6.52 -21.53 -12.59
C LEU A 437 5.79 -20.86 -11.44
N ASP A 438 6.33 -19.79 -10.85
CA ASP A 438 5.65 -18.99 -9.82
C ASP A 438 4.32 -18.38 -10.32
N TYR A 439 4.12 -18.29 -11.63
CA TYR A 439 2.83 -17.91 -12.20
C TYR A 439 1.71 -18.93 -11.88
N PHE A 440 2.07 -20.19 -11.68
CA PHE A 440 1.13 -21.29 -11.47
C PHE A 440 1.05 -21.75 -10.01
N ASP A 441 1.89 -21.22 -9.13
CA ASP A 441 1.92 -21.65 -7.74
C ASP A 441 0.71 -21.15 -6.95
N GLU A 442 0.35 -21.93 -5.92
CA GLU A 442 -0.62 -21.55 -4.90
C GLU A 442 0.01 -21.79 -3.52
N GLN A 443 0.10 -20.74 -2.73
CA GLN A 443 0.72 -20.80 -1.42
C GLN A 443 -0.32 -20.68 -0.30
N THR A 444 -0.19 -21.53 0.72
CA THR A 444 -0.93 -21.43 1.98
C THR A 444 0.05 -21.44 3.16
N ASN A 445 -0.09 -20.46 4.03
CA ASN A 445 0.70 -20.32 5.24
C ASN A 445 -0.20 -20.55 6.44
N SER A 446 0.11 -21.53 7.28
CA SER A 446 -0.66 -21.84 8.50
C SER A 446 0.20 -21.57 9.73
N MET A 447 -0.18 -20.61 10.55
CA MET A 447 0.54 -20.20 11.76
C MET A 447 -0.25 -20.58 13.01
N ASN A 448 0.31 -21.43 13.84
CA ASN A 448 -0.27 -21.83 15.13
C ASN A 448 0.54 -21.19 16.27
N ILE A 449 -0.12 -20.41 17.11
CA ILE A 449 0.48 -19.60 18.16
C ILE A 449 -0.09 -20.06 19.50
N ARG A 450 0.80 -20.39 20.45
CA ARG A 450 0.46 -20.64 21.84
C ARG A 450 1.17 -19.62 22.73
N LEU A 451 0.40 -18.83 23.44
CA LEU A 451 0.95 -17.85 24.38
C LEU A 451 1.33 -18.52 25.71
N LYS A 452 2.57 -18.29 26.17
CA LYS A 452 3.09 -18.80 27.43
C LYS A 452 3.79 -17.69 28.22
N GLY A 453 3.11 -17.15 29.22
CA GLY A 453 3.60 -15.97 29.93
C GLY A 453 3.68 -14.76 29.01
N ARG A 454 4.89 -14.25 28.79
CA ARG A 454 5.14 -13.13 27.86
C ARG A 454 5.57 -13.57 26.46
N ASP A 455 5.78 -14.86 26.25
CA ASP A 455 6.34 -15.40 25.02
C ASP A 455 5.26 -16.04 24.14
N ALA A 456 5.53 -16.16 22.86
CA ALA A 456 4.78 -16.97 21.92
C ALA A 456 5.61 -18.21 21.51
N LEU A 457 4.97 -19.37 21.54
CA LEU A 457 5.46 -20.58 20.88
C LEU A 457 4.71 -20.69 19.55
N VAL A 458 5.44 -20.66 18.47
CA VAL A 458 4.91 -20.54 17.12
C VAL A 458 5.30 -21.74 16.28
N SER A 459 4.35 -22.23 15.50
CA SER A 459 4.55 -23.25 14.47
C SER A 459 3.99 -22.72 13.16
N THR A 460 4.86 -22.41 12.20
CA THR A 460 4.48 -21.88 10.89
C THR A 460 4.75 -22.92 9.82
N GLU A 461 3.70 -23.39 9.15
CA GLU A 461 3.79 -24.27 7.98
C GLU A 461 3.59 -23.44 6.70
N VAL A 462 4.53 -23.56 5.77
CA VAL A 462 4.45 -22.99 4.43
C VAL A 462 4.23 -24.14 3.45
N ARG A 463 3.11 -24.12 2.73
CA ARG A 463 2.72 -25.10 1.74
C ARG A 463 2.61 -24.43 0.36
N ILE A 464 3.25 -25.01 -0.64
CA ILE A 464 3.19 -24.54 -2.03
C ILE A 464 2.74 -25.69 -2.92
N TYR A 465 1.76 -25.41 -3.76
CA TYR A 465 1.26 -26.31 -4.79
C TYR A 465 1.70 -25.81 -6.17
N ASN A 466 2.37 -26.68 -6.95
CA ASN A 466 2.72 -26.38 -8.34
C ASN A 466 1.54 -26.70 -9.27
N GLY A 467 0.70 -25.72 -9.56
CA GLY A 467 -0.48 -25.85 -10.42
C GLY A 467 -0.19 -25.94 -11.93
N ALA A 468 1.07 -26.06 -12.33
CA ALA A 468 1.46 -26.14 -13.74
C ALA A 468 0.91 -27.41 -14.40
N LEU A 469 0.27 -27.26 -15.57
CA LEU A 469 -0.24 -28.37 -16.39
C LEU A 469 0.65 -28.56 -17.63
N ALA A 470 1.11 -29.80 -17.86
CA ALA A 470 1.83 -30.14 -19.08
C ALA A 470 0.86 -30.34 -20.27
N PRO A 471 1.26 -30.06 -21.54
CA PRO A 471 2.58 -29.53 -21.91
C PRO A 471 2.69 -28.00 -21.74
N LEU A 472 3.81 -27.53 -21.19
CA LEU A 472 4.13 -26.11 -21.09
C LEU A 472 5.15 -25.69 -22.17
N PRO A 473 5.10 -24.45 -22.67
CA PRO A 473 6.13 -23.93 -23.55
C PRO A 473 7.51 -23.90 -22.87
N ARG A 474 8.58 -24.16 -23.63
CA ARG A 474 9.96 -24.19 -23.11
C ARG A 474 10.36 -22.94 -22.33
N TYR A 475 9.90 -21.76 -22.72
CA TYR A 475 10.23 -20.52 -22.02
C TYR A 475 9.62 -20.42 -20.59
N VAL A 476 8.61 -21.24 -20.27
CA VAL A 476 8.00 -21.32 -18.94
C VAL A 476 8.87 -22.17 -18.00
N TYR A 477 9.23 -23.38 -18.43
CA TYR A 477 10.01 -24.29 -17.59
C TYR A 477 11.53 -24.13 -17.74
N GLY A 478 12.01 -23.32 -18.68
CA GLY A 478 13.43 -23.04 -18.87
C GLY A 478 14.24 -24.31 -19.21
N ASN A 479 15.41 -24.44 -18.60
CA ASN A 479 16.28 -25.60 -18.76
C ASN A 479 16.11 -26.65 -17.65
N SER A 480 15.39 -26.33 -16.59
CA SER A 480 15.22 -27.17 -15.40
C SER A 480 14.03 -28.14 -15.48
N GLY A 481 13.29 -28.14 -16.60
CA GLY A 481 12.04 -28.89 -16.73
C GLY A 481 10.91 -28.25 -15.90
N PRO A 482 9.75 -28.92 -15.79
CA PRO A 482 8.57 -28.37 -15.12
C PRO A 482 8.64 -28.47 -13.59
N LEU A 483 9.82 -28.66 -13.01
CA LEU A 483 10.04 -28.67 -11.56
C LEU A 483 10.06 -27.24 -11.02
N HIS A 484 9.12 -26.94 -10.13
CA HIS A 484 9.15 -25.68 -9.38
C HIS A 484 10.16 -25.79 -8.25
N ARG A 485 11.05 -24.81 -8.15
CA ARG A 485 12.14 -24.76 -7.16
C ARG A 485 12.11 -23.44 -6.42
N PRO A 486 11.19 -23.28 -5.46
CA PRO A 486 11.13 -22.09 -4.62
C PRO A 486 12.14 -22.19 -3.48
N MET A 487 12.84 -21.10 -3.19
CA MET A 487 13.50 -20.86 -1.92
C MET A 487 12.54 -20.10 -1.02
N ILE A 488 12.24 -20.66 0.14
CA ILE A 488 11.37 -20.08 1.14
C ILE A 488 12.23 -19.45 2.23
N ASN A 489 11.96 -18.19 2.52
CA ASN A 489 12.61 -17.44 3.60
C ASN A 489 11.52 -17.00 4.57
N LEU A 490 11.60 -17.47 5.81
CA LEU A 490 10.73 -17.03 6.90
C LEU A 490 11.47 -15.98 7.70
N TYR A 491 10.95 -14.75 7.68
CA TYR A 491 11.42 -13.64 8.50
C TYR A 491 10.62 -13.59 9.79
N ALA A 492 11.33 -13.61 10.92
CA ALA A 492 10.78 -13.48 12.26
C ALA A 492 11.45 -12.32 13.02
N GLN A 493 10.99 -11.99 14.22
CA GLN A 493 11.68 -11.02 15.08
C GLN A 493 13.14 -11.40 15.32
N GLY A 494 14.00 -10.39 15.43
CA GLY A 494 15.45 -10.59 15.58
C GLY A 494 15.88 -11.38 16.81
N ASP A 495 15.06 -11.41 17.85
CA ASP A 495 15.25 -12.19 19.06
C ASP A 495 14.49 -13.53 19.09
N ALA A 496 13.83 -13.90 17.98
CA ALA A 496 13.19 -15.20 17.84
C ALA A 496 14.22 -16.34 17.87
N GLU A 497 13.84 -17.45 18.49
CA GLU A 497 14.69 -18.62 18.68
C GLU A 497 14.10 -19.82 17.94
N LEU A 498 14.81 -20.35 16.95
CA LEU A 498 14.39 -21.54 16.23
C LEU A 498 14.48 -22.78 17.16
N ILE A 499 13.39 -23.52 17.25
CA ILE A 499 13.35 -24.83 17.95
C ILE A 499 13.68 -25.94 16.96
N GLY A 500 13.20 -25.82 15.72
CA GLY A 500 13.49 -26.74 14.64
C GLY A 500 12.65 -26.48 13.42
N ALA A 501 13.06 -27.09 12.30
CA ALA A 501 12.28 -27.09 11.06
C ALA A 501 12.30 -28.47 10.43
N HIS A 502 11.23 -28.84 9.74
CA HIS A 502 11.12 -30.15 9.10
C HIS A 502 10.16 -30.15 7.91
N MET A 503 10.45 -31.03 6.98
CA MET A 503 9.55 -31.27 5.87
C MET A 503 8.28 -31.96 6.38
N VAL A 504 7.12 -31.39 6.04
CA VAL A 504 5.80 -31.97 6.31
C VAL A 504 5.35 -32.83 5.12
N LYS A 505 5.65 -32.35 3.89
CA LYS A 505 5.32 -33.04 2.65
C LYS A 505 6.33 -32.68 1.55
N GLY A 506 6.52 -33.60 0.58
CA GLY A 506 7.41 -33.41 -0.54
C GLY A 506 8.88 -33.56 -0.16
N ARG A 507 9.76 -32.94 -0.94
CA ARG A 507 11.21 -33.02 -0.72
C ARG A 507 11.88 -31.66 -0.78
N ARG A 508 12.96 -31.56 -0.06
CA ARG A 508 13.91 -30.45 -0.15
C ARG A 508 14.86 -30.66 -1.33
N LEU A 509 15.29 -29.60 -1.98
CA LEU A 509 16.35 -29.64 -2.96
C LEU A 509 17.69 -29.86 -2.25
N GLU A 510 18.30 -31.05 -2.44
CA GLU A 510 19.57 -31.40 -1.78
C GLU A 510 20.79 -30.72 -2.43
N ALA A 511 20.70 -30.46 -3.74
CA ALA A 511 21.73 -29.76 -4.50
C ALA A 511 21.21 -28.37 -4.93
N SER A 512 21.18 -27.44 -3.99
CA SER A 512 20.93 -26.04 -4.34
C SER A 512 22.12 -25.49 -5.15
N PRO A 513 21.90 -24.52 -6.07
CA PRO A 513 23.01 -23.77 -6.69
C PRO A 513 23.91 -23.07 -5.65
N THR A 514 23.55 -23.15 -4.37
CA THR A 514 24.31 -22.64 -3.23
C THR A 514 24.32 -23.70 -2.14
N ALA A 515 25.38 -24.49 -2.10
CA ALA A 515 25.54 -25.57 -1.11
C ALA A 515 25.38 -25.06 0.33
N GLU A 516 25.75 -23.81 0.60
CA GLU A 516 25.65 -23.18 1.92
C GLU A 516 24.19 -22.87 2.32
N LEU A 517 23.31 -22.51 1.39
CA LEU A 517 21.90 -22.20 1.65
C LEU A 517 21.01 -23.46 1.70
N ALA A 518 21.48 -24.57 1.15
CA ALA A 518 20.75 -25.85 1.17
C ALA A 518 21.13 -26.72 2.37
N ALA A 519 22.23 -26.42 3.04
CA ALA A 519 22.76 -27.28 4.10
C ALA A 519 21.97 -27.12 5.41
N TRP A 520 20.99 -27.99 5.61
CA TRP A 520 20.40 -28.16 6.92
C TRP A 520 21.32 -29.00 7.80
N ASN A 521 21.58 -28.52 9.00
CA ASN A 521 22.26 -29.31 10.02
C ASN A 521 21.18 -29.97 10.92
N GLY A 522 20.83 -31.20 10.65
CA GLY A 522 19.72 -31.88 11.31
C GLY A 522 18.37 -31.19 11.02
N ASN A 523 17.72 -30.63 12.05
CA ASN A 523 16.46 -29.89 11.95
C ASN A 523 16.65 -28.37 11.93
N HIS A 524 17.89 -27.89 11.69
CA HIS A 524 18.22 -26.47 11.69
C HIS A 524 18.58 -26.02 10.28
N PRO A 525 17.69 -25.22 9.60
CA PRO A 525 18.01 -24.55 8.35
C PRO A 525 19.05 -23.44 8.58
N PRO A 526 19.71 -22.96 7.52
CA PRO A 526 20.55 -21.77 7.60
C PRO A 526 19.81 -20.60 8.26
N GLU A 527 20.48 -19.93 9.20
CA GLU A 527 19.98 -18.75 9.90
C GLU A 527 20.79 -17.53 9.45
N HIS A 528 20.08 -16.49 9.06
CA HIS A 528 20.64 -15.23 8.63
C HIS A 528 19.98 -14.07 9.39
N PHE A 529 20.60 -12.89 9.28
CA PHE A 529 20.02 -11.64 9.74
C PHE A 529 19.87 -10.67 8.57
N GLU A 530 18.77 -9.95 8.53
CA GLU A 530 18.52 -8.89 7.57
C GLU A 530 17.66 -7.80 8.21
N LEU A 531 18.18 -6.57 8.28
CA LEU A 531 17.47 -5.41 8.82
C LEU A 531 16.79 -5.69 10.18
N GLY A 532 17.54 -6.33 11.10
CA GLY A 532 17.07 -6.62 12.44
C GLY A 532 16.10 -7.80 12.56
N LYS A 533 15.85 -8.54 11.49
CA LYS A 533 15.03 -9.77 11.48
C LYS A 533 15.90 -11.00 11.38
N LYS A 534 15.46 -12.09 12.01
CA LYS A 534 15.98 -13.43 11.74
C LYS A 534 15.35 -14.00 10.50
N VAL A 535 16.14 -14.70 9.70
CA VAL A 535 15.70 -15.35 8.47
C VAL A 535 16.10 -16.80 8.46
N TRP A 536 15.15 -17.69 8.32
CA TRP A 536 15.39 -19.13 8.15
C TRP A 536 14.99 -19.53 6.73
N SER A 537 15.93 -20.14 6.00
CA SER A 537 15.78 -20.39 4.57
C SER A 537 15.79 -21.89 4.24
N THR A 538 15.00 -22.28 3.25
CA THR A 538 15.01 -23.63 2.67
C THR A 538 14.59 -23.60 1.21
N THR A 539 15.04 -24.58 0.44
CA THR A 539 14.65 -24.73 -0.97
C THR A 539 13.85 -26.01 -1.15
N LEU A 540 12.68 -25.91 -1.79
CA LEU A 540 11.82 -27.02 -2.11
C LEU A 540 11.99 -27.45 -3.57
N GLU A 541 11.61 -28.69 -3.89
CA GLU A 541 11.46 -29.17 -5.26
C GLU A 541 10.07 -29.78 -5.42
N ILE A 542 9.25 -29.20 -6.31
CA ILE A 542 7.83 -29.49 -6.43
C ILE A 542 7.51 -29.88 -7.86
N PRO A 543 7.22 -31.17 -8.15
CA PRO A 543 6.75 -31.62 -9.45
C PRO A 543 5.41 -30.95 -9.84
N PRO A 544 5.07 -30.93 -11.15
CA PRO A 544 3.77 -30.46 -11.60
C PRO A 544 2.62 -31.19 -10.91
N GLN A 545 1.57 -30.46 -10.52
CA GLN A 545 0.37 -30.97 -9.85
C GLN A 545 0.63 -31.62 -8.48
N GLU A 546 1.78 -31.33 -7.88
CA GLU A 546 2.12 -31.75 -6.52
C GLU A 546 2.31 -30.56 -5.60
N ASP A 547 2.34 -30.80 -4.31
CA ASP A 547 2.65 -29.81 -3.29
C ASP A 547 3.81 -30.27 -2.40
N ALA A 548 4.53 -29.29 -1.86
CA ALA A 548 5.49 -29.50 -0.79
C ALA A 548 5.18 -28.56 0.37
N ALA A 549 5.53 -28.98 1.58
CA ALA A 549 5.32 -28.19 2.77
C ALA A 549 6.48 -28.33 3.75
N VAL A 550 6.92 -27.19 4.29
CA VAL A 550 7.92 -27.09 5.35
C VAL A 550 7.31 -26.41 6.57
N ARG A 551 7.67 -26.86 7.77
CA ARG A 551 7.24 -26.25 9.02
C ARG A 551 8.44 -25.77 9.84
N PHE A 552 8.30 -24.57 10.38
CA PHE A 552 9.25 -23.94 11.30
C PHE A 552 8.60 -23.82 12.67
N ASP A 553 9.23 -24.40 13.68
CA ASP A 553 8.82 -24.28 15.08
C ASP A 553 9.82 -23.36 15.81
N TYR A 554 9.33 -22.29 16.42
CA TYR A 554 10.17 -21.26 17.05
C TYR A 554 9.49 -20.60 18.24
N ARG A 555 10.28 -19.92 19.07
CA ARG A 555 9.83 -19.10 20.20
C ARG A 555 10.08 -17.64 19.89
N VAL A 556 9.13 -16.78 20.23
CA VAL A 556 9.29 -15.31 20.15
C VAL A 556 9.14 -14.77 21.57
N PRO A 557 10.23 -14.25 22.17
CA PRO A 557 10.20 -13.79 23.56
C PRO A 557 9.53 -12.41 23.69
N GLY A 558 8.88 -12.16 24.81
CA GLY A 558 8.44 -10.84 25.23
C GLY A 558 7.34 -10.17 24.42
N VAL A 559 6.62 -10.89 23.53
CA VAL A 559 5.61 -10.32 22.60
C VAL A 559 4.24 -10.07 23.24
N VAL A 560 4.00 -10.61 24.45
CA VAL A 560 2.80 -10.27 25.22
C VAL A 560 3.12 -9.11 26.15
N ARG A 561 2.40 -8.00 25.99
CA ARG A 561 2.59 -6.77 26.77
C ARG A 561 1.39 -6.49 27.66
N LYS A 562 1.62 -5.87 28.81
CA LYS A 562 0.57 -5.30 29.67
C LYS A 562 0.32 -3.85 29.26
N VAL A 563 -0.96 -3.52 28.99
CA VAL A 563 -1.43 -2.16 28.71
C VAL A 563 -2.63 -1.90 29.61
N GLY A 564 -2.43 -1.21 30.74
CA GLY A 564 -3.42 -1.09 31.78
C GLY A 564 -3.76 -2.47 32.39
N ASP A 565 -5.02 -2.80 32.46
CA ASP A 565 -5.56 -4.08 32.96
C ASP A 565 -5.61 -5.19 31.89
N HIS A 566 -5.18 -4.89 30.67
CA HIS A 566 -5.20 -5.84 29.55
C HIS A 566 -3.80 -6.39 29.24
N SER A 567 -3.77 -7.66 28.85
CA SER A 567 -2.67 -8.25 28.09
C SER A 567 -2.94 -8.04 26.60
N VAL A 568 -1.90 -7.71 25.84
CA VAL A 568 -1.99 -7.46 24.41
C VAL A 568 -0.96 -8.31 23.69
N TYR A 569 -1.40 -9.06 22.70
CA TYR A 569 -0.56 -9.72 21.71
C TYR A 569 -0.80 -9.04 20.37
N ARG A 570 0.29 -8.74 19.66
CA ARG A 570 0.27 -8.14 18.34
C ARG A 570 1.16 -8.94 17.40
N LEU A 571 0.66 -9.24 16.21
CA LEU A 571 1.39 -9.87 15.13
C LEU A 571 1.40 -8.90 13.94
N THR A 572 2.59 -8.44 13.57
CA THR A 572 2.81 -7.71 12.32
C THR A 572 3.07 -8.71 11.21
N VAL A 573 2.28 -8.66 10.16
CA VAL A 573 2.38 -9.54 9.01
C VAL A 573 2.69 -8.70 7.78
N GLN A 574 3.83 -8.96 7.14
CA GLN A 574 4.13 -8.39 5.83
C GLN A 574 3.86 -9.43 4.72
N HIS A 575 3.50 -8.94 3.54
CA HIS A 575 3.23 -9.78 2.38
C HIS A 575 4.23 -9.52 1.26
N GLN A 576 4.48 -10.55 0.46
CA GLN A 576 5.19 -10.44 -0.80
C GLN A 576 4.18 -10.18 -1.93
N PRO A 577 4.41 -9.19 -2.84
CA PRO A 577 3.55 -9.00 -3.99
C PRO A 577 3.68 -10.17 -4.96
N LYS A 578 2.58 -10.88 -5.17
CA LYS A 578 2.46 -12.08 -6.03
C LYS A 578 1.27 -11.96 -6.97
N VAL A 579 1.32 -12.68 -8.11
CA VAL A 579 0.17 -12.77 -9.03
C VAL A 579 -1.03 -13.44 -8.34
N ARG A 580 -0.74 -14.48 -7.55
CA ARG A 580 -1.71 -15.16 -6.70
C ARG A 580 -1.33 -14.93 -5.24
N PRO A 581 -2.07 -14.09 -4.53
CA PRO A 581 -1.81 -13.85 -3.12
C PRO A 581 -1.88 -15.15 -2.33
N GLU A 582 -0.92 -15.35 -1.42
CA GLU A 582 -0.96 -16.45 -0.48
C GLU A 582 -2.14 -16.32 0.48
N THR A 583 -2.66 -17.46 0.93
CA THR A 583 -3.63 -17.52 2.02
C THR A 583 -2.88 -17.66 3.35
N LEU A 584 -3.16 -16.76 4.29
CA LEU A 584 -2.68 -16.87 5.67
C LEU A 584 -3.79 -17.34 6.59
N GLU A 585 -3.52 -18.42 7.34
CA GLU A 585 -4.36 -18.95 8.39
C GLU A 585 -3.64 -18.82 9.74
N VAL A 586 -4.23 -18.11 10.69
CA VAL A 586 -3.65 -17.95 12.03
C VAL A 586 -4.57 -18.55 13.07
N ARG A 587 -4.02 -19.42 13.92
CA ARG A 587 -4.68 -19.96 15.11
C ARG A 587 -3.92 -19.52 16.33
N LEU A 588 -4.58 -18.81 17.24
CA LEU A 588 -3.99 -18.32 18.47
C LEU A 588 -4.70 -18.94 19.66
N GLN A 589 -3.97 -19.67 20.47
CA GLN A 589 -4.45 -20.22 21.73
C GLN A 589 -4.19 -19.22 22.86
N LEU A 590 -5.27 -18.71 23.44
CA LEU A 590 -5.23 -17.83 24.60
C LEU A 590 -4.76 -18.57 25.86
N PRO A 591 -4.18 -17.86 26.83
CA PRO A 591 -3.89 -18.45 28.15
C PRO A 591 -5.18 -18.88 28.86
N PRO A 592 -5.12 -19.91 29.71
CA PRO A 592 -6.25 -20.29 30.55
C PRO A 592 -6.75 -19.11 31.39
N GLY A 593 -8.06 -18.91 31.43
CA GLY A 593 -8.69 -17.83 32.22
C GLY A 593 -8.73 -16.47 31.51
N ALA A 594 -8.32 -16.36 30.25
CA ALA A 594 -8.42 -15.11 29.48
C ALA A 594 -9.87 -14.63 29.35
N GLY A 595 -10.21 -13.53 30.04
CA GLY A 595 -11.53 -12.88 30.04
C GLY A 595 -11.54 -11.61 29.18
N GLY A 596 -12.73 -11.08 28.86
CA GLY A 596 -12.89 -9.78 28.19
C GLY A 596 -12.12 -9.67 26.87
N VAL A 597 -12.11 -10.73 26.06
CA VAL A 597 -11.28 -10.82 24.83
C VAL A 597 -11.83 -9.87 23.77
N VAL A 598 -10.94 -9.02 23.24
CA VAL A 598 -11.19 -8.13 22.11
C VAL A 598 -10.24 -8.53 20.97
N ALA A 599 -10.80 -9.06 19.90
CA ALA A 599 -10.05 -9.57 18.75
C ALA A 599 -10.85 -9.26 17.46
N PRO A 600 -10.74 -8.04 16.92
CA PRO A 600 -11.47 -7.64 15.72
C PRO A 600 -11.10 -8.50 14.51
N GLY A 601 -12.11 -9.04 13.83
CA GLY A 601 -11.90 -9.87 12.61
C GLY A 601 -11.52 -11.33 12.87
N TRP A 602 -11.37 -11.75 14.13
CA TRP A 602 -11.14 -13.14 14.51
C TRP A 602 -12.46 -13.86 14.82
N THR A 603 -12.47 -15.16 14.55
CA THR A 603 -13.53 -16.08 15.01
C THR A 603 -13.03 -16.79 16.27
N ARG A 604 -13.85 -16.82 17.33
CA ARG A 604 -13.48 -17.47 18.59
C ARG A 604 -14.21 -18.80 18.77
N SER A 605 -13.49 -19.82 19.18
CA SER A 605 -14.02 -21.12 19.62
C SER A 605 -13.31 -21.56 20.92
N GLY A 606 -13.98 -21.43 22.05
CA GLY A 606 -13.37 -21.64 23.37
C GLY A 606 -12.22 -20.66 23.63
N ASP A 607 -11.04 -21.20 23.90
CA ASP A 607 -9.81 -20.42 24.12
C ASP A 607 -9.00 -20.25 22.82
N THR A 608 -9.50 -20.67 21.69
CA THR A 608 -8.84 -20.56 20.38
C THR A 608 -9.47 -19.45 19.57
N LEU A 609 -8.63 -18.56 19.04
CA LEU A 609 -8.97 -17.57 18.04
C LEU A 609 -8.47 -18.04 16.67
N MET A 610 -9.28 -17.85 15.64
CA MET A 610 -8.97 -18.22 14.25
C MET A 610 -9.15 -17.03 13.34
N TRP A 611 -8.18 -16.82 12.45
CA TRP A 611 -8.22 -15.81 11.41
C TRP A 611 -7.69 -16.44 10.10
N ALA A 612 -8.37 -16.24 8.97
CA ALA A 612 -7.94 -16.76 7.67
C ALA A 612 -8.41 -15.85 6.54
N ARG A 613 -7.46 -15.39 5.71
CA ARG A 613 -7.74 -14.57 4.51
C ARG A 613 -6.59 -14.63 3.51
N PRO A 614 -6.85 -14.31 2.22
CA PRO A 614 -5.79 -13.95 1.28
C PRO A 614 -5.01 -12.72 1.80
N LEU A 615 -3.69 -12.80 1.71
CA LEU A 615 -2.77 -11.76 2.17
C LEU A 615 -2.40 -10.85 0.99
N VAL A 616 -3.13 -9.76 0.82
CA VAL A 616 -2.95 -8.82 -0.31
C VAL A 616 -2.25 -7.51 0.08
N LYS A 617 -2.02 -7.31 1.37
CA LYS A 617 -1.32 -6.14 1.93
C LYS A 617 -0.82 -6.45 3.32
N ASP A 618 0.14 -5.66 3.78
CA ASP A 618 0.63 -5.72 5.15
C ASP A 618 -0.49 -5.46 6.14
N MET A 619 -0.43 -6.11 7.29
CA MET A 619 -1.46 -5.99 8.32
C MET A 619 -0.93 -6.22 9.72
N ILE A 620 -1.67 -5.70 10.68
CA ILE A 620 -1.44 -5.96 12.11
C ILE A 620 -2.66 -6.70 12.66
N LEU A 621 -2.42 -7.86 13.25
CA LEU A 621 -3.42 -8.64 13.96
C LEU A 621 -3.23 -8.42 15.46
N GLU A 622 -4.22 -7.86 16.13
CA GLU A 622 -4.14 -7.53 17.56
C GLU A 622 -5.21 -8.27 18.35
N VAL A 623 -4.81 -8.80 19.48
CA VAL A 623 -5.68 -9.49 20.44
C VAL A 623 -5.43 -8.93 21.84
N LYS A 624 -6.49 -8.54 22.53
CA LYS A 624 -6.47 -8.03 23.91
C LYS A 624 -7.34 -8.91 24.80
N TRP A 625 -6.90 -9.14 26.02
CA TRP A 625 -7.67 -9.89 27.02
C TRP A 625 -7.30 -9.43 28.43
N ARG A 626 -8.18 -9.74 29.39
CA ARG A 626 -7.92 -9.58 30.83
C ARG A 626 -7.51 -10.93 31.41
N GLY A 627 -6.55 -10.91 32.33
CA GLY A 627 -6.04 -12.09 32.99
C GLY A 627 -4.55 -12.00 33.30
#